data_c6f126ed249db3576310a4fa2f68ad76
#
_entry.id   c6f126ed249db3576310a4fa2f68ad76
#
_cell.length_a   1.000
_cell.length_b   1.000
_cell.length_c   1.000
_cell.angle_alpha   90.00
_cell.angle_beta   90.00
_cell.angle_gamma   90.00
#
_symmetry.space_group_name_H-M   'P 1'
#
loop_
_entity.id
_entity.type
_entity.pdbx_description
1 polymer ?
#
loop_
_entity_poly.entity_id
_entity_poly.type
_entity_poly.pdbx_seq_one_letter_code
_entity_poly.pdbx_strand_id
1 'polypeptide(L)'
;MGAAHRIALLLLAGFAMAGPVVASEAFLDGDYGNTDGCAYAKTGESTGSDNFFLLTNEGITTAASYCEFKGPVTKSGASFAATVSCSAEGESGEADESVEILRSRKDYTIAFKDGTRWGPLKKCK
;
A
#
# COMPACT_ATOMS: atom_id res chain seq x y z
N MET A 1 -28.70 14.21 64.19
CA MET A 1 -28.82 14.98 62.97
C MET A 1 -27.58 14.74 62.11
N GLY A 2 -27.62 13.75 61.31
CA GLY A 2 -26.51 13.40 60.41
C GLY A 2 -26.69 14.05 59.04
N ALA A 3 -25.80 14.93 58.70
CA ALA A 3 -25.71 15.39 57.31
C ALA A 3 -25.08 14.29 56.49
N ALA A 4 -25.85 13.63 55.67
CA ALA A 4 -25.32 12.66 54.74
C ALA A 4 -24.64 13.40 53.61
N HIS A 5 -23.35 13.45 53.66
CA HIS A 5 -22.55 13.90 52.52
C HIS A 5 -22.54 12.79 51.49
N ARG A 6 -23.36 12.94 50.48
CA ARG A 6 -23.28 12.11 49.30
C ARG A 6 -22.09 12.64 48.48
N ILE A 7 -20.98 11.99 48.61
CA ILE A 7 -19.89 12.17 47.69
C ILE A 7 -20.31 11.52 46.37
N ALA A 8 -20.68 12.36 45.40
CA ALA A 8 -20.85 11.89 44.05
C ALA A 8 -19.47 11.62 43.48
N LEU A 9 -19.10 10.37 43.39
CA LEU A 9 -17.92 9.97 42.66
C LEU A 9 -18.23 10.15 41.18
N LEU A 10 -17.73 11.26 40.62
CA LEU A 10 -17.67 11.42 39.18
C LEU A 10 -16.57 10.51 38.65
N LEU A 11 -16.99 9.34 38.21
CA LEU A 11 -16.16 8.49 37.37
C LEU A 11 -15.96 9.22 36.02
N LEU A 12 -14.87 9.93 35.91
CA LEU A 12 -14.37 10.35 34.61
C LEU A 12 -13.90 9.07 33.90
N ALA A 13 -14.79 8.52 33.08
CA ALA A 13 -14.39 7.51 32.12
C ALA A 13 -13.50 8.22 31.10
N GLY A 14 -12.20 8.09 31.24
CA GLY A 14 -11.26 8.53 30.26
C GLY A 14 -11.43 7.68 29.01
N PHE A 15 -12.07 8.23 27.99
CA PHE A 15 -12.03 7.65 26.66
C PHE A 15 -10.61 7.84 26.12
N ALA A 16 -9.80 6.80 26.21
CA ALA A 16 -8.60 6.73 25.41
C ALA A 16 -9.07 6.60 23.96
N MET A 17 -9.12 7.71 23.26
CA MET A 17 -9.21 7.70 21.81
C MET A 17 -7.88 7.19 21.26
N ALA A 18 -7.74 5.87 21.16
CA ALA A 18 -6.80 5.32 20.23
C ALA A 18 -7.32 5.70 18.84
N GLY A 19 -6.69 6.68 18.19
CA GLY A 19 -7.00 6.98 16.80
C GLY A 19 -6.92 5.70 16.00
N PRO A 20 -7.83 5.48 15.02
CA PRO A 20 -7.72 4.31 14.17
C PRO A 20 -6.37 4.33 13.51
N VAL A 21 -5.56 3.31 13.76
CA VAL A 21 -4.45 2.99 12.89
C VAL A 21 -5.13 2.57 11.59
N VAL A 22 -5.18 3.48 10.62
CA VAL A 22 -5.62 3.13 9.28
C VAL A 22 -4.51 2.27 8.70
N ALA A 23 -4.54 0.98 9.03
CA ALA A 23 -3.89 0.00 8.19
C ALA A 23 -4.51 0.20 6.81
N SER A 24 -3.70 0.46 5.79
CA SER A 24 -4.16 0.50 4.41
C SER A 24 -4.97 -0.77 4.18
N GLU A 25 -6.27 -0.60 3.91
CA GLU A 25 -7.14 -1.73 3.63
C GLU A 25 -6.58 -2.49 2.44
N ALA A 26 -6.50 -3.81 2.57
CA ALA A 26 -6.05 -4.66 1.50
C ALA A 26 -7.02 -4.55 0.32
N PHE A 27 -6.56 -4.04 -0.80
CA PHE A 27 -7.34 -3.94 -2.04
C PHE A 27 -7.02 -5.07 -3.01
N LEU A 28 -5.90 -5.76 -2.80
CA LEU A 28 -5.49 -6.93 -3.57
C LEU A 28 -5.75 -8.20 -2.78
N ASP A 29 -6.08 -9.25 -3.49
CA ASP A 29 -6.26 -10.60 -2.95
C ASP A 29 -4.95 -11.41 -2.86
N GLY A 30 -3.83 -10.76 -3.03
CA GLY A 30 -2.50 -11.34 -2.97
C GLY A 30 -1.49 -10.42 -3.63
N ASP A 31 -0.28 -10.92 -3.83
CA ASP A 31 0.78 -10.20 -4.51
C ASP A 31 0.71 -10.44 -6.01
N TYR A 32 1.06 -9.44 -6.80
CA TYR A 32 1.11 -9.51 -8.26
C TYR A 32 2.49 -9.09 -8.74
N GLY A 33 3.03 -9.81 -9.69
CA GLY A 33 4.34 -9.49 -10.20
C GLY A 33 4.64 -10.17 -11.52
N ASN A 34 5.79 -9.82 -12.08
CA ASN A 34 6.39 -10.64 -13.12
C ASN A 34 7.11 -11.84 -12.46
N THR A 35 7.78 -12.67 -13.24
CA THR A 35 8.45 -13.88 -12.73
C THR A 35 9.44 -13.56 -11.59
N ASP A 36 10.28 -12.53 -11.77
CA ASP A 36 11.27 -12.15 -10.77
C ASP A 36 10.63 -11.48 -9.54
N GLY A 37 9.60 -10.69 -9.75
CA GLY A 37 8.84 -10.09 -8.65
C GLY A 37 8.15 -11.13 -7.79
N CYS A 38 7.53 -12.12 -8.39
CA CYS A 38 6.89 -13.22 -7.65
C CYS A 38 7.92 -14.13 -6.95
N ALA A 39 9.10 -14.32 -7.53
CA ALA A 39 10.18 -15.04 -6.87
C ALA A 39 10.64 -14.33 -5.60
N TYR A 40 10.77 -13.01 -5.65
CA TYR A 40 11.08 -12.18 -4.49
C TYR A 40 9.99 -12.25 -3.41
N ALA A 41 8.73 -12.19 -3.81
CA ALA A 41 7.61 -12.31 -2.87
C ALA A 41 7.64 -13.63 -2.10
N LYS A 42 8.09 -14.70 -2.75
CA LYS A 42 8.17 -16.05 -2.17
C LYS A 42 9.39 -16.24 -1.27
N THR A 43 10.54 -15.72 -1.65
CA THR A 43 11.83 -16.03 -1.01
C THR A 43 12.38 -14.90 -0.16
N GLY A 44 11.95 -13.66 -0.39
CA GLY A 44 12.53 -12.46 0.22
C GLY A 44 13.87 -12.05 -0.39
N GLU A 45 14.31 -12.74 -1.43
CA GLU A 45 15.59 -12.48 -2.09
C GLU A 45 15.40 -12.10 -3.55
N SER A 46 16.11 -11.05 -3.99
CA SER A 46 16.12 -10.64 -5.39
C SER A 46 16.85 -11.67 -6.24
N THR A 47 16.34 -11.90 -7.46
CA THR A 47 17.03 -12.72 -8.47
C THR A 47 18.20 -11.99 -9.11
N GLY A 48 18.36 -10.68 -8.84
CA GLY A 48 19.37 -9.84 -9.49
C GLY A 48 18.94 -9.31 -10.85
N SER A 49 17.73 -9.59 -11.29
CA SER A 49 17.20 -9.13 -12.57
C SER A 49 16.82 -7.64 -12.52
N ASP A 50 17.13 -6.90 -13.59
CA ASP A 50 16.65 -5.53 -13.77
C ASP A 50 15.16 -5.48 -14.14
N ASN A 51 14.60 -6.56 -14.61
CA ASN A 51 13.19 -6.69 -14.96
C ASN A 51 12.40 -7.27 -13.78
N PHE A 52 12.32 -6.49 -12.72
CA PHE A 52 11.73 -6.90 -11.44
C PHE A 52 10.57 -5.96 -11.10
N PHE A 53 9.36 -6.51 -11.00
CA PHE A 53 8.17 -5.74 -10.59
C PHE A 53 7.32 -6.55 -9.64
N LEU A 54 7.01 -5.97 -8.49
CA LEU A 54 6.14 -6.57 -7.48
C LEU A 54 5.15 -5.55 -6.96
N LEU A 55 3.87 -5.84 -7.11
CA LEU A 55 2.76 -5.06 -6.58
C LEU A 55 2.19 -5.77 -5.36
N THR A 56 2.19 -5.09 -4.23
CA THR A 56 1.59 -5.55 -2.97
C THR A 56 0.59 -4.53 -2.46
N ASN A 57 -0.08 -4.82 -1.36
CA ASN A 57 -0.97 -3.86 -0.71
C ASN A 57 -0.24 -2.66 -0.10
N GLU A 58 1.07 -2.73 0.09
CA GLU A 58 1.88 -1.64 0.64
C GLU A 58 2.49 -0.74 -0.44
N GLY A 59 2.72 -1.27 -1.62
CA GLY A 59 3.37 -0.50 -2.67
C GLY A 59 3.87 -1.33 -3.84
N ILE A 60 4.79 -0.75 -4.57
CA ILE A 60 5.35 -1.32 -5.78
C ILE A 60 6.87 -1.37 -5.65
N THR A 61 7.44 -2.55 -5.74
CA THR A 61 8.89 -2.76 -5.68
C THR A 61 9.42 -3.04 -7.08
N THR A 62 10.50 -2.37 -7.45
CA THR A 62 11.25 -2.65 -8.67
C THR A 62 12.71 -2.95 -8.33
N ALA A 63 13.52 -3.24 -9.33
CA ALA A 63 14.95 -3.48 -9.13
C ALA A 63 15.68 -2.26 -8.54
N ALA A 64 15.23 -1.04 -8.84
CA ALA A 64 15.93 0.19 -8.50
C ALA A 64 15.10 1.16 -7.64
N SER A 65 13.83 0.87 -7.38
CA SER A 65 12.95 1.79 -6.67
C SER A 65 11.89 1.07 -5.84
N TYR A 66 11.37 1.80 -4.87
CA TYR A 66 10.21 1.41 -4.10
C TYR A 66 9.21 2.56 -4.06
N CYS A 67 7.98 2.27 -4.42
CA CYS A 67 6.89 3.24 -4.40
C CYS A 67 5.87 2.81 -3.34
N GLU A 68 5.81 3.55 -2.24
CA GLU A 68 4.86 3.28 -1.15
C GLU A 68 3.53 3.97 -1.43
N PHE A 69 2.42 3.28 -1.21
CA PHE A 69 1.10 3.90 -1.29
C PHE A 69 0.92 4.94 -0.18
N LYS A 70 0.47 6.14 -0.57
CA LYS A 70 0.11 7.23 0.32
C LYS A 70 -1.39 7.44 0.29
N GLY A 71 -2.00 7.42 1.47
CA GLY A 71 -3.44 7.56 1.59
C GLY A 71 -4.21 6.37 1.03
N PRO A 72 -5.53 6.51 0.87
CA PRO A 72 -6.38 5.42 0.45
C PRO A 72 -6.20 5.11 -1.04
N VAL A 73 -6.24 3.81 -1.36
CA VAL A 73 -6.40 3.33 -2.74
C VAL A 73 -7.87 3.36 -3.07
N THR A 74 -8.25 4.05 -4.13
CA THR A 74 -9.64 4.26 -4.52
C THR A 74 -10.01 3.32 -5.66
N LYS A 75 -11.12 2.62 -5.49
CA LYS A 75 -11.64 1.72 -6.53
C LYS A 75 -12.32 2.53 -7.62
N SER A 76 -12.01 2.21 -8.89
CA SER A 76 -12.61 2.77 -10.08
C SER A 76 -12.98 1.63 -11.04
N GLY A 77 -14.23 1.17 -10.99
CA GLY A 77 -14.63 -0.03 -11.71
C GLY A 77 -13.88 -1.27 -11.22
N ALA A 78 -13.23 -1.99 -12.12
CA ALA A 78 -12.37 -3.12 -11.79
C ALA A 78 -10.91 -2.70 -11.49
N SER A 79 -10.60 -1.43 -11.67
CA SER A 79 -9.27 -0.85 -11.50
C SER A 79 -9.19 -0.01 -10.23
N PHE A 80 -8.01 0.50 -9.94
CA PHE A 80 -7.76 1.33 -8.75
C PHE A 80 -6.96 2.57 -9.13
N ALA A 81 -7.16 3.63 -8.36
CA ALA A 81 -6.36 4.84 -8.41
C ALA A 81 -5.66 5.03 -7.07
N ALA A 82 -4.40 5.42 -7.11
CA ALA A 82 -3.59 5.61 -5.92
C ALA A 82 -2.57 6.72 -6.10
N THR A 83 -2.09 7.24 -4.97
CA THR A 83 -0.92 8.08 -4.93
C THR A 83 0.22 7.26 -4.33
N VAL A 84 1.39 7.31 -4.94
CA VAL A 84 2.59 6.64 -4.45
C VAL A 84 3.69 7.65 -4.17
N SER A 85 4.51 7.36 -3.18
CA SER A 85 5.75 8.08 -2.91
C SER A 85 6.90 7.16 -3.28
N CYS A 86 7.65 7.55 -4.29
CA CYS A 86 8.70 6.72 -4.86
C CYS A 86 10.08 7.17 -4.38
N SER A 87 10.88 6.21 -3.94
CA SER A 87 12.29 6.38 -3.61
C SER A 87 13.11 5.56 -4.59
N ALA A 88 14.05 6.19 -5.28
CA ALA A 88 14.96 5.51 -6.18
C ALA A 88 16.35 5.40 -5.56
N GLU A 89 17.06 4.32 -5.90
CA GLU A 89 18.45 4.11 -5.48
C GLU A 89 19.34 5.26 -5.95
N GLY A 90 20.11 5.85 -5.03
CA GLY A 90 21.03 6.94 -5.33
C GLY A 90 20.39 8.33 -5.42
N GLU A 91 19.10 8.45 -5.28
CA GLU A 91 18.40 9.73 -5.22
C GLU A 91 18.07 10.13 -3.78
N SER A 92 18.27 11.40 -3.47
CA SER A 92 17.84 11.98 -2.19
C SER A 92 16.46 12.60 -2.38
N GLY A 93 15.47 12.11 -1.65
CA GLY A 93 14.12 12.62 -1.65
C GLY A 93 13.12 11.66 -2.26
N GLU A 94 11.87 11.90 -1.94
CA GLU A 94 10.73 11.15 -2.43
C GLU A 94 9.87 12.07 -3.30
N ALA A 95 9.37 11.53 -4.39
CA ALA A 95 8.42 12.23 -5.25
C ALA A 95 7.06 11.51 -5.18
N ASP A 96 6.00 12.28 -4.95
CA ASP A 96 4.65 11.76 -4.99
C ASP A 96 4.13 11.73 -6.42
N GLU A 97 3.55 10.62 -6.82
CA GLU A 97 3.01 10.40 -8.15
C GLU A 97 1.63 9.77 -8.06
N SER A 98 0.75 10.16 -8.97
CA SER A 98 -0.55 9.49 -9.14
C SER A 98 -0.38 8.34 -10.12
N VAL A 99 -0.94 7.19 -9.74
CA VAL A 99 -0.91 6.00 -10.58
C VAL A 99 -2.31 5.40 -10.72
N GLU A 100 -2.52 4.72 -11.82
CA GLU A 100 -3.67 3.85 -12.01
C GLU A 100 -3.20 2.41 -12.03
N ILE A 101 -3.92 1.56 -11.31
CA ILE A 101 -3.67 0.12 -11.27
C ILE A 101 -4.79 -0.51 -12.09
N LEU A 102 -4.50 -0.74 -13.36
CA LEU A 102 -5.47 -1.14 -14.36
C LEU A 102 -5.62 -2.66 -14.37
N ARG A 103 -6.84 -3.13 -14.16
CA ARG A 103 -7.13 -4.54 -14.28
C ARG A 103 -7.47 -4.90 -15.72
N SER A 104 -6.80 -5.92 -16.25
CA SER A 104 -7.12 -6.54 -17.53
C SER A 104 -7.20 -8.05 -17.32
N ARG A 105 -8.40 -8.60 -17.36
CA ARG A 105 -8.68 -10.00 -17.02
C ARG A 105 -8.28 -10.30 -15.57
N LYS A 106 -7.22 -11.06 -15.36
CA LYS A 106 -6.69 -11.44 -14.03
C LYS A 106 -5.44 -10.66 -13.64
N ASP A 107 -4.90 -9.87 -14.56
CA ASP A 107 -3.63 -9.20 -14.41
C ASP A 107 -3.81 -7.73 -14.09
N TYR A 108 -2.80 -7.12 -13.50
CA TYR A 108 -2.74 -5.68 -13.28
C TYR A 108 -1.59 -5.04 -14.03
N THR A 109 -1.82 -3.85 -14.52
CA THR A 109 -0.79 -2.99 -15.10
C THR A 109 -0.81 -1.65 -14.37
N ILE A 110 0.35 -1.18 -13.96
CA ILE A 110 0.50 0.10 -13.28
C ILE A 110 0.81 1.15 -14.33
N ALA A 111 -0.02 2.17 -14.44
CA ALA A 111 0.11 3.25 -15.40
C ALA A 111 0.41 4.56 -14.69
N PHE A 112 1.49 5.20 -15.07
CA PHE A 112 1.91 6.52 -14.60
C PHE A 112 1.44 7.60 -15.56
N LYS A 113 1.33 8.84 -15.08
CA LYS A 113 0.88 9.97 -15.90
C LYS A 113 1.80 10.31 -17.07
N ASP A 114 3.09 10.00 -16.93
CA ASP A 114 4.09 10.23 -17.98
C ASP A 114 4.03 9.20 -19.11
N GLY A 115 3.12 8.23 -19.03
CA GLY A 115 2.98 7.15 -20.00
C GLY A 115 3.76 5.88 -19.67
N THR A 116 4.55 5.90 -18.61
CA THR A 116 5.24 4.70 -18.12
C THR A 116 4.21 3.66 -17.68
N ARG A 117 4.44 2.40 -18.09
CA ARG A 117 3.60 1.28 -17.70
C ARG A 117 4.44 0.12 -17.22
N TRP A 118 4.03 -0.46 -16.09
CA TRP A 118 4.64 -1.65 -15.51
C TRP A 118 3.62 -2.78 -15.50
N GLY A 119 3.87 -3.80 -16.29
CA GLY A 119 2.97 -4.95 -16.38
C GLY A 119 2.90 -5.53 -17.80
N PRO A 120 2.02 -6.51 -18.01
CA PRO A 120 1.05 -7.04 -17.03
C PRO A 120 1.70 -7.84 -15.91
N LEU A 121 1.20 -7.64 -14.70
CA LEU A 121 1.62 -8.35 -13.50
C LEU A 121 0.60 -9.42 -13.15
N LYS A 122 1.06 -10.63 -12.97
CA LYS A 122 0.22 -11.78 -12.66
C LYS A 122 0.21 -12.05 -11.16
N LYS A 123 -0.88 -12.64 -10.68
CA LYS A 123 -0.95 -13.07 -9.29
C LYS A 123 0.16 -14.07 -9.01
N CYS A 124 0.95 -13.82 -7.97
CA CYS A 124 1.97 -14.74 -7.51
C CYS A 124 1.34 -15.97 -6.88
N LYS A 125 1.94 -17.10 -7.10
CA LYS A 125 1.48 -18.39 -6.55
C LYS A 125 2.10 -18.66 -5.19
#